data_e8ef9c4bd0300cb8d06f1fb4414706b2
#
_entry.id   e8ef9c4bd0300cb8d06f1fb4414706b2
#
_cell.length_a   1.000
_cell.length_b   1.000
_cell.length_c   1.000
_cell.angle_alpha   90.00
_cell.angle_beta   90.00
_cell.angle_gamma   90.00
#
_symmetry.space_group_name_H-M   'P 1'
#
loop_
_entity.id
_entity.type
_entity.pdbx_description
1 polymer ?
#
loop_
_entity_poly.entity_id
_entity_poly.type
_entity_poly.pdbx_seq_one_letter_code
_entity_poly.pdbx_strand_id
1 'polypeptide(L)'
;AKLLRFYSSNSDTEVTSLEEYMERMKEKQEHIYFIAGSSRDEVERSPFVERLLKKGYEVLFLIEPVDEYCAQSLPEFEGKKFQNVAKEGLKLDNSEKAKERKEELEKDFEPLVNWLKDDALSGKIEKATISERLTTSPCALVASSYGWSGNMERIMSAQAYQKSKDSSQEYYSTQKKNLEINPYH
;
A
#
# COMPACT_ATOMS: atom_id res chain seq x y z
N ALA A 1 -4.81 -20.20 -8.28
CA ALA A 1 -3.65 -19.42 -7.77
C ALA A 1 -2.33 -19.92 -8.38
N LYS A 2 -2.04 -21.22 -8.44
CA LYS A 2 -0.74 -21.79 -8.90
C LYS A 2 -0.31 -21.38 -10.32
N LEU A 3 -1.25 -21.04 -11.20
CA LEU A 3 -0.96 -20.61 -12.58
C LEU A 3 -0.74 -19.09 -12.71
N LEU A 4 -0.98 -18.32 -11.66
CA LEU A 4 -0.77 -16.88 -11.67
C LEU A 4 0.73 -16.56 -11.78
N ARG A 5 1.03 -15.51 -12.55
CA ARG A 5 2.38 -14.97 -12.73
C ARG A 5 2.32 -13.46 -12.63
N PHE A 6 3.23 -12.89 -11.87
CA PHE A 6 3.32 -11.45 -11.63
C PHE A 6 4.75 -10.96 -11.83
N TYR A 7 4.91 -9.74 -12.24
CA TYR A 7 6.18 -9.06 -12.09
C TYR A 7 6.50 -8.85 -10.61
N SER A 8 7.76 -8.75 -10.26
CA SER A 8 8.18 -8.45 -8.89
C SER A 8 9.44 -7.57 -8.87
N SER A 9 9.77 -7.10 -7.69
CA SER A 9 11.01 -6.35 -7.47
C SER A 9 12.27 -7.22 -7.52
N ASN A 10 12.14 -8.53 -7.68
CA ASN A 10 13.26 -9.48 -7.73
C ASN A 10 13.87 -9.64 -9.13
N SER A 11 13.12 -9.33 -10.19
CA SER A 11 13.59 -9.44 -11.58
C SER A 11 13.02 -8.30 -12.43
N ASP A 12 13.84 -7.77 -13.33
CA ASP A 12 13.46 -6.68 -14.22
C ASP A 12 12.58 -7.13 -15.39
N THR A 13 12.70 -8.37 -15.81
CA THR A 13 12.08 -8.87 -17.05
C THR A 13 11.22 -10.11 -16.84
N GLU A 14 11.53 -10.92 -15.85
CA GLU A 14 10.86 -12.20 -15.64
C GLU A 14 9.70 -12.07 -14.65
N VAL A 15 8.62 -12.78 -14.95
CA VAL A 15 7.51 -12.94 -14.04
C VAL A 15 7.77 -14.09 -13.07
N THR A 16 7.21 -14.01 -11.89
CA THR A 16 7.33 -15.03 -10.84
C THR A 16 5.97 -15.65 -10.50
N SER A 17 5.98 -16.89 -10.09
CA SER A 17 4.82 -17.56 -9.48
C SER A 17 4.71 -17.20 -8.00
N LEU A 18 3.55 -17.48 -7.41
CA LEU A 18 3.37 -17.33 -5.97
C LEU A 18 4.21 -18.34 -5.18
N GLU A 19 4.45 -19.54 -5.71
CA GLU A 19 5.29 -20.57 -5.10
C GLU A 19 6.75 -20.09 -5.03
N GLU A 20 7.31 -19.59 -6.12
CA GLU A 20 8.67 -19.02 -6.17
C GLU A 20 8.82 -17.80 -5.26
N TYR A 21 7.80 -16.94 -5.17
CA TYR A 21 7.79 -15.83 -4.22
C TYR A 21 7.86 -16.35 -2.78
N MET A 22 7.05 -17.36 -2.43
CA MET A 22 7.03 -17.97 -1.09
C MET A 22 8.38 -18.57 -0.69
N GLU A 23 9.09 -19.21 -1.63
CA GLU A 23 10.43 -19.76 -1.41
C GLU A 23 11.46 -18.68 -1.07
N ARG A 24 11.28 -17.47 -1.60
CA ARG A 24 12.17 -16.31 -1.35
C ARG A 24 11.75 -15.44 -0.17
N MET A 25 10.58 -15.71 0.44
CA MET A 25 10.11 -14.95 1.60
C MET A 25 11.09 -15.02 2.76
N LYS A 26 11.24 -13.92 3.46
CA LYS A 26 12.05 -13.89 4.70
C LYS A 26 11.37 -14.69 5.81
N GLU A 27 12.17 -15.31 6.68
CA GLU A 27 11.71 -16.18 7.76
C GLU A 27 10.59 -15.56 8.64
N LYS A 28 10.67 -14.25 8.91
CA LYS A 28 9.68 -13.53 9.73
C LYS A 28 8.65 -12.75 8.92
N GLN A 29 8.59 -12.97 7.61
CA GLN A 29 7.62 -12.30 6.76
C GLN A 29 6.24 -12.95 6.91
N GLU A 30 5.26 -12.15 7.28
CA GLU A 30 3.89 -12.63 7.56
C GLU A 30 2.98 -12.54 6.34
N HIS A 31 3.29 -11.65 5.38
CA HIS A 31 2.41 -11.31 4.27
C HIS A 31 3.11 -11.40 2.91
N ILE A 32 2.32 -11.68 1.87
CA ILE A 32 2.71 -11.50 0.48
C ILE A 32 2.50 -10.01 0.15
N TYR A 33 3.58 -9.27 -0.07
CA TYR A 33 3.51 -7.85 -0.37
C TYR A 33 3.24 -7.61 -1.85
N PHE A 34 2.30 -6.73 -2.15
CA PHE A 34 2.03 -6.30 -3.51
C PHE A 34 1.67 -4.83 -3.61
N ILE A 35 1.89 -4.26 -4.78
CA ILE A 35 1.41 -2.94 -5.17
C ILE A 35 0.75 -3.05 -6.54
N ALA A 36 -0.33 -2.30 -6.76
CA ALA A 36 -1.00 -2.20 -8.05
C ALA A 36 -0.81 -0.81 -8.65
N GLY A 37 -0.60 -0.74 -9.95
CA GLY A 37 -0.40 0.49 -10.70
C GLY A 37 -0.62 0.32 -12.19
N SER A 38 -0.39 1.39 -12.97
CA SER A 38 -0.60 1.38 -14.43
C SER A 38 0.60 0.85 -15.21
N SER A 39 1.77 0.85 -14.60
CA SER A 39 2.99 0.38 -15.22
C SER A 39 4.01 -0.04 -14.17
N ARG A 40 4.98 -0.84 -14.58
CA ARG A 40 6.09 -1.24 -13.74
C ARG A 40 6.88 -0.04 -13.20
N ASP A 41 7.20 0.92 -14.06
CA ASP A 41 7.98 2.12 -13.68
C ASP A 41 7.27 2.94 -12.59
N GLU A 42 5.94 3.05 -12.64
CA GLU A 42 5.13 3.70 -11.62
C GLU A 42 5.24 2.99 -10.27
N VAL A 43 5.03 1.67 -10.22
CA VAL A 43 4.98 0.92 -8.96
C VAL A 43 6.36 0.75 -8.33
N GLU A 44 7.40 0.60 -9.14
CA GLU A 44 8.78 0.44 -8.67
C GLU A 44 9.33 1.71 -8.01
N ARG A 45 8.92 2.90 -8.52
CA ARG A 45 9.31 4.21 -7.96
C ARG A 45 8.34 4.74 -6.92
N SER A 46 7.33 3.96 -6.57
CA SER A 46 6.31 4.38 -5.61
C SER A 46 6.89 4.57 -4.21
N PRO A 47 6.51 5.65 -3.49
CA PRO A 47 6.87 5.85 -2.09
C PRO A 47 6.49 4.67 -1.19
N PHE A 48 5.47 3.93 -1.56
CA PHE A 48 4.94 2.82 -0.76
C PHE A 48 5.87 1.60 -0.70
N VAL A 49 6.79 1.44 -1.64
CA VAL A 49 7.73 0.31 -1.68
C VAL A 49 9.11 0.65 -1.12
N GLU A 50 9.44 1.92 -0.89
CA GLU A 50 10.79 2.39 -0.53
C GLU A 50 11.42 1.58 0.61
N ARG A 51 10.75 1.51 1.76
CA ARG A 51 11.31 0.82 2.93
C ARG A 51 11.29 -0.69 2.81
N LEU A 52 10.30 -1.27 2.11
CA LEU A 52 10.28 -2.70 1.85
C LEU A 52 11.49 -3.11 1.03
N LEU A 53 11.74 -2.43 -0.09
CA LEU A 53 12.89 -2.69 -0.94
C LEU A 53 14.23 -2.47 -0.21
N LYS A 54 14.33 -1.38 0.57
CA LYS A 54 15.51 -1.10 1.41
C LYS A 54 15.75 -2.18 2.47
N LYS A 55 14.70 -2.76 3.01
CA LYS A 55 14.79 -3.91 3.92
C LYS A 55 14.97 -5.25 3.18
N GLY A 56 14.99 -5.25 1.85
CA GLY A 56 15.17 -6.42 0.99
C GLY A 56 13.97 -7.36 1.00
N TYR A 57 12.76 -6.85 1.18
CA TYR A 57 11.53 -7.59 0.90
C TYR A 57 11.23 -7.56 -0.58
N GLU A 58 10.78 -8.68 -1.12
CA GLU A 58 10.23 -8.73 -2.46
C GLU A 58 8.79 -8.21 -2.47
N VAL A 59 8.44 -7.43 -3.50
CA VAL A 59 7.09 -6.88 -3.70
C VAL A 59 6.60 -7.29 -5.09
N LEU A 60 5.41 -7.88 -5.16
CA LEU A 60 4.74 -8.19 -6.42
C LEU A 60 4.18 -6.91 -7.06
N PHE A 61 4.35 -6.77 -8.35
CA PHE A 61 3.87 -5.65 -9.14
C PHE A 61 2.68 -6.08 -9.99
N LEU A 62 1.50 -5.63 -9.60
CA LEU A 62 0.23 -5.90 -10.26
C LEU A 62 -0.06 -4.75 -11.22
N ILE A 63 0.37 -4.89 -12.47
CA ILE A 63 0.32 -3.82 -13.46
C ILE A 63 -0.83 -3.97 -14.47
N GLU A 64 -1.47 -5.13 -14.49
CA GLU A 64 -2.67 -5.35 -15.29
C GLU A 64 -3.93 -5.05 -14.46
N PRO A 65 -4.96 -4.37 -15.02
CA PRO A 65 -6.18 -4.07 -14.27
C PRO A 65 -6.84 -5.29 -13.63
N VAL A 66 -6.77 -6.44 -14.29
CA VAL A 66 -7.35 -7.71 -13.81
C VAL A 66 -6.63 -8.24 -12.57
N ASP A 67 -5.36 -7.93 -12.39
CA ASP A 67 -4.56 -8.43 -11.26
C ASP A 67 -5.08 -7.90 -9.92
N GLU A 68 -5.54 -6.65 -9.86
CA GLU A 68 -6.09 -6.09 -8.63
C GLU A 68 -7.41 -6.74 -8.23
N TYR A 69 -8.26 -7.09 -9.19
CA TYR A 69 -9.46 -7.90 -8.95
C TYR A 69 -9.10 -9.32 -8.50
N CYS A 70 -8.06 -9.90 -9.11
CA CYS A 70 -7.55 -11.22 -8.72
C CYS A 70 -7.05 -11.20 -7.27
N ALA A 71 -6.26 -10.21 -6.85
CA ALA A 71 -5.76 -10.08 -5.48
C ALA A 71 -6.89 -9.87 -4.45
N GLN A 72 -7.98 -9.17 -4.83
CA GLN A 72 -9.15 -9.06 -3.96
C GLN A 72 -9.91 -10.38 -3.80
N SER A 73 -9.95 -11.20 -4.84
CA SER A 73 -10.62 -12.49 -4.84
C SER A 73 -9.77 -13.62 -4.24
N LEU A 74 -8.47 -13.39 -4.08
CA LEU A 74 -7.50 -14.31 -3.48
C LEU A 74 -6.92 -13.71 -2.21
N PRO A 75 -7.59 -13.85 -1.05
CA PRO A 75 -7.18 -13.19 0.18
C PRO A 75 -5.89 -13.76 0.78
N GLU A 76 -5.57 -15.02 0.47
CA GLU A 76 -4.37 -15.72 0.97
C GLU A 76 -3.87 -16.79 -0.02
N PHE A 77 -2.60 -17.13 0.10
CA PHE A 77 -1.95 -18.23 -0.57
C PHE A 77 -1.04 -18.98 0.39
N GLU A 78 -1.22 -20.28 0.54
CA GLU A 78 -0.46 -21.14 1.47
C GLU A 78 -0.34 -20.58 2.91
N GLY A 79 -1.46 -20.05 3.42
CA GLY A 79 -1.55 -19.49 4.77
C GLY A 79 -0.95 -18.09 4.94
N LYS A 80 -0.43 -17.47 3.87
CA LYS A 80 0.05 -16.09 3.87
C LYS A 80 -0.97 -15.17 3.22
N LYS A 81 -1.37 -14.12 3.92
CA LYS A 81 -2.30 -13.11 3.42
C LYS A 81 -1.62 -12.14 2.47
N PHE A 82 -2.35 -11.68 1.49
CA PHE A 82 -1.90 -10.58 0.63
C PHE A 82 -2.02 -9.23 1.37
N GLN A 83 -0.97 -8.42 1.29
CA GLN A 83 -0.94 -7.07 1.83
C GLN A 83 -0.64 -6.06 0.72
N ASN A 84 -1.63 -5.24 0.38
CA ASN A 84 -1.42 -4.10 -0.50
C ASN A 84 -0.61 -3.03 0.25
N VAL A 85 0.60 -2.73 -0.25
CA VAL A 85 1.50 -1.78 0.41
C VAL A 85 1.09 -0.31 0.21
N ALA A 86 0.12 -0.02 -0.65
CA ALA A 86 -0.49 1.30 -0.80
C ALA A 86 -1.68 1.54 0.16
N LYS A 87 -2.03 0.55 0.97
CA LYS A 87 -3.08 0.65 2.00
C LYS A 87 -2.49 0.72 3.40
N GLU A 88 -3.29 1.21 4.35
CA GLU A 88 -2.89 1.21 5.76
C GLU A 88 -2.79 -0.21 6.34
N GLY A 89 -2.20 -0.33 7.54
CA GLY A 89 -2.02 -1.61 8.23
C GLY A 89 -0.71 -2.34 7.90
N LEU A 90 0.17 -1.77 7.08
CA LEU A 90 1.49 -2.31 6.83
C LEU A 90 2.36 -2.21 8.11
N LYS A 91 2.83 -3.35 8.61
CA LYS A 91 3.74 -3.45 9.75
C LYS A 91 5.01 -4.15 9.27
N LEU A 92 6.14 -3.45 9.33
CA LEU A 92 7.44 -3.96 8.86
C LEU A 92 8.36 -4.39 10.00
N ASP A 93 8.08 -3.95 11.23
CA ASP A 93 8.86 -4.28 12.41
C ASP A 93 7.96 -4.28 13.63
N ASN A 94 7.86 -5.43 14.28
CA ASN A 94 7.04 -5.63 15.47
C ASN A 94 7.87 -5.66 16.76
N SER A 95 9.18 -5.29 16.70
CA SER A 95 10.03 -5.27 17.89
C SER A 95 9.59 -4.19 18.87
N GLU A 96 9.79 -4.44 20.17
CA GLU A 96 9.48 -3.47 21.23
C GLU A 96 10.20 -2.14 20.99
N LYS A 97 11.47 -2.17 20.58
CA LYS A 97 12.23 -0.96 20.25
C LYS A 97 11.61 -0.15 19.09
N ALA A 98 11.03 -0.84 18.10
CA ALA A 98 10.37 -0.15 17.00
C ALA A 98 9.07 0.52 17.46
N LYS A 99 8.34 -0.11 18.38
CA LYS A 99 7.12 0.47 18.98
C LYS A 99 7.44 1.68 19.84
N GLU A 100 8.41 1.58 20.74
CA GLU A 100 8.86 2.69 21.60
C GLU A 100 9.28 3.89 20.75
N ARG A 101 10.10 3.66 19.73
CA ARG A 101 10.53 4.74 18.82
C ARG A 101 9.38 5.37 18.06
N LYS A 102 8.39 4.58 17.65
CA LYS A 102 7.20 5.09 16.99
C LYS A 102 6.38 5.97 17.93
N GLU A 103 6.18 5.55 19.18
CA GLU A 103 5.47 6.33 20.18
C GLU A 103 6.16 7.66 20.50
N GLU A 104 7.50 7.67 20.56
CA GLU A 104 8.27 8.91 20.71
C GLU A 104 8.04 9.85 19.52
N LEU A 105 8.17 9.34 18.30
CA LEU A 105 7.94 10.14 17.09
C LEU A 105 6.50 10.65 16.99
N GLU A 106 5.52 9.84 17.36
CA GLU A 106 4.11 10.25 17.35
C GLU A 106 3.87 11.41 18.33
N LYS A 107 4.53 11.41 19.51
CA LYS A 107 4.48 12.54 20.46
C LYS A 107 5.17 13.79 19.93
N ASP A 108 6.37 13.64 19.39
CA ASP A 108 7.15 14.79 18.88
C ASP A 108 6.46 15.49 17.71
N PHE A 109 5.79 14.72 16.86
CA PHE A 109 5.10 15.23 15.67
C PHE A 109 3.59 15.50 15.89
N GLU A 110 3.06 15.26 17.09
CA GLU A 110 1.65 15.48 17.41
C GLU A 110 1.13 16.87 17.03
N PRO A 111 1.86 17.98 17.32
CA PRO A 111 1.40 19.31 16.92
C PRO A 111 1.27 19.49 15.42
N LEU A 112 2.22 18.94 14.63
CA LEU A 112 2.20 18.99 13.17
C LEU A 112 1.06 18.15 12.60
N VAL A 113 0.87 16.93 13.13
CA VAL A 113 -0.18 16.01 12.70
C VAL A 113 -1.56 16.62 12.92
N ASN A 114 -1.79 17.21 14.10
CA ASN A 114 -3.05 17.87 14.44
C ASN A 114 -3.30 19.08 13.54
N TRP A 115 -2.31 19.95 13.34
CA TRP A 115 -2.41 21.09 12.44
C TRP A 115 -2.73 20.68 11.01
N LEU A 116 -2.06 19.65 10.48
CA LEU A 116 -2.34 19.14 9.14
C LEU A 116 -3.78 18.62 8.99
N LYS A 117 -4.29 17.92 10.00
CA LYS A 117 -5.64 17.35 9.97
C LYS A 117 -6.72 18.41 10.15
N ASP A 118 -6.56 19.27 11.15
CA ASP A 118 -7.64 20.14 11.62
C ASP A 118 -7.66 21.50 10.92
N ASP A 119 -6.49 22.00 10.47
CA ASP A 119 -6.33 23.30 9.83
C ASP A 119 -5.96 23.18 8.33
N ALA A 120 -4.73 22.75 8.02
CA ALA A 120 -4.18 22.85 6.68
C ALA A 120 -4.90 21.99 5.65
N LEU A 121 -5.31 20.78 6.02
CA LEU A 121 -5.99 19.80 5.17
C LEU A 121 -7.37 19.41 5.71
N SER A 122 -7.97 20.30 6.50
CA SER A 122 -9.29 20.08 7.09
C SER A 122 -10.31 19.66 6.02
N GLY A 123 -11.00 18.58 6.28
CA GLY A 123 -11.98 18.01 5.36
C GLY A 123 -11.42 17.28 4.12
N LYS A 124 -10.10 17.34 3.84
CA LYS A 124 -9.45 16.72 2.68
C LYS A 124 -8.85 15.34 2.99
N ILE A 125 -8.38 15.13 4.21
CA ILE A 125 -7.84 13.86 4.68
C ILE A 125 -8.65 13.32 5.85
N GLU A 126 -8.58 12.02 6.10
CA GLU A 126 -9.21 11.38 7.27
C GLU A 126 -8.36 11.61 8.52
N LYS A 127 -7.07 11.33 8.43
CA LYS A 127 -6.09 11.53 9.49
C LYS A 127 -4.69 11.78 8.91
N ALA A 128 -3.81 12.37 9.70
CA ALA A 128 -2.37 12.39 9.46
C ALA A 128 -1.67 11.48 10.47
N THR A 129 -0.61 10.78 10.06
CA THR A 129 0.15 9.85 10.92
C THR A 129 1.61 9.80 10.50
N ILE A 130 2.48 9.31 11.38
CA ILE A 130 3.88 9.05 11.07
C ILE A 130 4.00 7.76 10.23
N SER A 131 4.78 7.84 9.16
CA SER A 131 4.98 6.74 8.22
C SER A 131 6.00 5.73 8.71
N GLU A 132 5.67 4.45 8.53
CA GLU A 132 6.61 3.34 8.71
C GLU A 132 7.19 2.83 7.38
N ARG A 133 6.72 3.36 6.23
CA ARG A 133 7.09 2.88 4.88
C ARG A 133 7.93 3.86 4.08
N LEU A 134 7.91 5.15 4.40
CA LEU A 134 8.66 6.16 3.69
C LEU A 134 10.13 6.20 4.15
N THR A 135 11.04 6.49 3.21
CA THR A 135 12.47 6.70 3.49
C THR A 135 13.02 7.97 2.88
N THR A 136 12.69 8.25 1.64
CA THR A 136 13.15 9.45 0.88
C THR A 136 12.01 10.42 0.58
N SER A 137 10.82 9.92 0.39
CA SER A 137 9.64 10.75 0.13
C SER A 137 9.17 11.45 1.40
N PRO A 138 8.73 12.75 1.32
CA PRO A 138 8.30 13.53 2.49
C PRO A 138 6.97 13.04 3.08
N CYS A 139 6.03 12.67 2.23
CA CYS A 139 4.71 12.21 2.64
C CYS A 139 4.06 11.36 1.54
N ALA A 140 2.99 10.65 1.89
CA ALA A 140 2.17 9.91 0.94
C ALA A 140 0.70 9.83 1.40
N LEU A 141 -0.22 9.78 0.43
CA LEU A 141 -1.64 9.53 0.69
C LEU A 141 -1.92 8.04 0.61
N VAL A 142 -2.33 7.47 1.71
CA VAL A 142 -2.54 6.03 1.92
C VAL A 142 -4.03 5.74 1.96
N ALA A 143 -4.49 4.75 1.22
CA ALA A 143 -5.87 4.31 1.29
C ALA A 143 -6.16 3.61 2.63
N SER A 144 -7.39 3.74 3.12
CA SER A 144 -7.85 2.97 4.27
C SER A 144 -7.84 1.46 3.95
N SER A 145 -7.87 0.61 4.97
CA SER A 145 -7.84 -0.85 4.80
C SER A 145 -8.96 -1.36 3.89
N TYR A 146 -10.13 -0.76 4.00
CA TYR A 146 -11.35 -1.13 3.22
C TYR A 146 -11.59 -0.21 2.01
N GLY A 147 -10.86 0.90 1.91
CA GLY A 147 -10.97 1.85 0.79
C GLY A 147 -10.34 1.33 -0.50
N TRP A 148 -10.69 1.94 -1.60
CA TRP A 148 -10.00 1.67 -2.86
C TRP A 148 -8.57 2.22 -2.84
N SER A 149 -7.63 1.44 -3.39
CA SER A 149 -6.32 1.96 -3.75
C SER A 149 -6.46 3.04 -4.83
N GLY A 150 -5.46 3.90 -4.97
CA GLY A 150 -5.47 4.90 -6.06
C GLY A 150 -5.58 4.27 -7.45
N ASN A 151 -5.00 3.08 -7.65
CA ASN A 151 -5.13 2.33 -8.89
C ASN A 151 -6.55 1.80 -9.11
N MET A 152 -7.20 1.27 -8.06
CA MET A 152 -8.59 0.83 -8.16
C MET A 152 -9.54 2.01 -8.46
N GLU A 153 -9.34 3.17 -7.81
CA GLU A 153 -10.11 4.38 -8.13
C GLU A 153 -9.99 4.77 -9.60
N ARG A 154 -8.77 4.70 -10.16
CA ARG A 154 -8.52 4.96 -11.58
C ARG A 154 -9.25 3.96 -12.48
N ILE A 155 -9.17 2.66 -12.17
CA ILE A 155 -9.86 1.60 -12.91
C ILE A 155 -11.38 1.82 -12.89
N MET A 156 -11.94 2.06 -11.72
CA MET A 156 -13.38 2.28 -11.54
C MET A 156 -13.85 3.56 -12.21
N SER A 157 -13.07 4.63 -12.13
CA SER A 157 -13.39 5.90 -12.83
C SER A 157 -13.38 5.73 -14.34
N ALA A 158 -12.49 4.91 -14.90
CA ALA A 158 -12.48 4.60 -16.33
C ALA A 158 -13.70 3.77 -16.79
N GLN A 159 -14.24 2.94 -15.89
CA GLN A 159 -15.45 2.15 -16.16
C GLN A 159 -16.76 2.92 -15.98
N ALA A 160 -16.76 4.06 -15.30
CA ALA A 160 -17.96 4.86 -15.01
C ALA A 160 -18.68 5.41 -16.26
N TYR A 161 -18.11 5.27 -17.45
CA TYR A 161 -18.84 5.47 -18.71
C TYR A 161 -19.94 4.43 -18.96
N GLN A 162 -19.90 3.29 -18.31
CA GLN A 162 -21.01 2.34 -18.27
C GLN A 162 -21.94 2.72 -17.12
N LYS A 163 -22.88 3.60 -17.42
CA LYS A 163 -23.88 4.13 -16.50
C LYS A 163 -24.65 3.06 -15.73
N SER A 164 -24.22 2.75 -14.54
CA SER A 164 -25.12 2.46 -13.43
C SER A 164 -24.57 3.20 -12.21
N LYS A 165 -25.33 4.15 -11.68
CA LYS A 165 -25.09 4.78 -10.39
C LYS A 165 -25.23 3.73 -9.31
N ASP A 166 -24.19 2.94 -9.12
CA ASP A 166 -24.12 2.02 -8.00
C ASP A 166 -23.70 2.85 -6.77
N SER A 167 -24.58 2.92 -5.79
CA SER A 167 -24.34 3.65 -4.53
C SER A 167 -23.06 3.22 -3.81
N SER A 168 -22.60 2.01 -4.06
CA SER A 168 -21.32 1.50 -3.56
C SER A 168 -20.12 2.23 -4.18
N GLN A 169 -20.16 2.56 -5.48
CA GLN A 169 -19.07 3.31 -6.13
C GLN A 169 -18.94 4.73 -5.58
N GLU A 170 -20.09 5.39 -5.33
CA GLU A 170 -20.11 6.73 -4.75
C GLU A 170 -19.52 6.73 -3.33
N TYR A 171 -19.85 5.72 -2.52
CA TYR A 171 -19.31 5.57 -1.18
C TYR A 171 -17.77 5.43 -1.20
N TYR A 172 -17.21 4.55 -2.02
CA TYR A 172 -15.75 4.34 -2.07
C TYR A 172 -14.99 5.51 -2.68
N SER A 173 -15.56 6.21 -3.65
CA SER A 173 -14.93 7.39 -4.28
C SER A 173 -14.87 8.61 -3.35
N THR A 174 -15.75 8.68 -2.37
CA THR A 174 -15.81 9.78 -1.38
C THR A 174 -14.96 9.53 -0.14
N GLN A 175 -14.39 8.33 0.01
CA GLN A 175 -13.54 8.02 1.16
C GLN A 175 -12.26 8.84 1.15
N LYS A 176 -12.05 9.58 2.26
CA LYS A 176 -10.82 10.33 2.48
C LYS A 176 -9.65 9.38 2.70
N LYS A 177 -8.47 9.80 2.27
CA LYS A 177 -7.22 9.07 2.48
C LYS A 177 -6.52 9.54 3.74
N ASN A 178 -5.62 8.72 4.25
CA ASN A 178 -4.75 9.06 5.35
C ASN A 178 -3.45 9.68 4.80
N LEU A 179 -2.98 10.75 5.41
CA LEU A 179 -1.67 11.32 5.11
C LEU A 179 -0.62 10.67 6.01
N GLU A 180 0.33 9.98 5.42
CA GLU A 180 1.53 9.51 6.13
C GLU A 180 2.68 10.50 5.93
N ILE A 181 3.37 10.87 7.00
CA ILE A 181 4.48 11.82 7.03
C ILE A 181 5.77 11.06 7.34
N ASN A 182 6.83 11.37 6.62
CA ASN A 182 8.16 10.85 6.91
C ASN A 182 8.85 11.70 7.99
N PRO A 183 9.07 11.19 9.20
CA PRO A 183 9.68 11.96 10.28
C PRO A 183 11.17 12.23 10.07
N TYR A 184 11.77 11.65 9.04
CA TYR A 184 13.21 11.74 8.75
C TYR A 184 13.52 12.52 7.45
N HIS A 185 12.52 13.14 6.84
CA HIS A 185 12.70 13.94 5.63
C HIS A 185 13.19 15.36 5.92
#